data_0bdbffface7164b6d1f62814e52ecbf9
#
_entry.id   0bdbffface7164b6d1f62814e52ecbf9
#
_cell.length_a   1.000
_cell.length_b   1.000
_cell.length_c   1.000
_cell.angle_alpha   90.00
_cell.angle_beta   90.00
_cell.angle_gamma   90.00
#
_symmetry.space_group_name_H-M   'P 1'
#
loop_
_entity.id
_entity.type
_entity.pdbx_description
1 polymer ?
#
loop_
_entity_poly.entity_id
_entity_poly.type
_entity_poly.pdbx_seq_one_letter_code
_entity_poly.pdbx_strand_id
1 'polypeptide(L)'
;MSEAQVIEGGSSRSGGPEELPLHLPALPVELAVIVPTLNERDNVGLLVQRLNAALAGLRWEAIFVDDDSPDGTADVVRALARRQGNVRCVQRLGRRGLASACVEGILSSAAPYLAVMDGDLQHDESLIPEMLARLKSGRLDIVVASRYAAEGSLGEWQRSRVVISDWAGRLGRLVVKAELTDPMSGFFVVDRSAFAAAMRSLSGQGFKILLDLFASAPRPLAFAEVPLRFRQRLHGESKLDALVAWEYLMLILQKLVGPLVPVRFLLFSMIGGLGVVTHLATLWLAANVFAAAFPIAQSLATIAAMTGNFLLNNLFTYRDRRLRGSRLLTGLISFYAVCGVGAAANVGVAAHLFGGHHSWWLAGLAGAAVSAVWNYAMSSIFTWRARPAPVSASVPATEQAPAHGALPRGYAPN
;
A
#
# COMPACT_ATOMS: atom_id res chain seq x y z
N MET A 1 9.53 73.79 -55.70
CA MET A 1 8.18 73.25 -55.99
C MET A 1 8.28 71.76 -56.01
N SER A 2 7.84 71.14 -55.00
CA SER A 2 7.21 69.85 -54.93
C SER A 2 7.00 69.43 -53.43
N GLU A 3 5.79 69.22 -53.10
CA GLU A 3 5.27 68.91 -51.77
C GLU A 3 5.73 67.59 -51.29
N ALA A 4 6.19 67.47 -50.04
CA ALA A 4 6.45 66.27 -49.35
C ALA A 4 5.23 65.93 -48.44
N GLN A 5 4.51 64.89 -48.78
CA GLN A 5 3.44 64.36 -47.93
C GLN A 5 4.04 63.65 -46.72
N VAL A 6 3.63 64.11 -45.53
CA VAL A 6 3.86 63.45 -44.26
C VAL A 6 2.84 62.34 -44.07
N ILE A 7 3.30 61.09 -43.97
CA ILE A 7 2.47 59.95 -43.58
C ILE A 7 2.53 59.86 -42.06
N GLU A 8 1.43 60.17 -41.40
CA GLU A 8 1.25 59.94 -39.97
C GLU A 8 1.26 58.46 -39.66
N GLY A 9 2.14 58.09 -38.77
CA GLY A 9 2.33 56.73 -38.27
C GLY A 9 1.18 56.27 -37.38
N GLY A 10 0.62 55.11 -37.73
CA GLY A 10 -0.41 54.43 -36.95
C GLY A 10 0.08 54.06 -35.55
N SER A 11 -0.71 54.42 -34.57
CA SER A 11 -0.58 54.05 -33.15
C SER A 11 -0.59 52.53 -32.96
N SER A 12 0.56 51.96 -32.60
CA SER A 12 0.64 50.57 -32.12
C SER A 12 -0.04 50.50 -30.77
N ARG A 13 -1.20 49.82 -30.73
CA ARG A 13 -1.80 49.36 -29.45
C ARG A 13 -0.87 48.34 -28.83
N SER A 14 -0.17 48.73 -27.79
CA SER A 14 0.48 47.84 -26.84
C SER A 14 -0.63 47.07 -26.09
N GLY A 15 -0.93 45.85 -26.53
CA GLY A 15 -1.71 44.90 -25.73
C GLY A 15 -0.86 44.53 -24.52
N GLY A 16 -1.12 45.16 -23.38
CA GLY A 16 -0.65 44.65 -22.09
C GLY A 16 -1.21 43.23 -21.86
N PRO A 17 -0.56 42.43 -21.05
CA PRO A 17 -1.07 41.10 -20.75
C PRO A 17 -2.50 41.24 -20.20
N GLU A 18 -3.44 40.60 -20.88
CA GLU A 18 -4.83 40.50 -20.45
C GLU A 18 -4.82 39.85 -19.06
N GLU A 19 -5.04 40.63 -18.01
CA GLU A 19 -5.18 40.14 -16.65
C GLU A 19 -6.41 39.20 -16.66
N LEU A 20 -6.14 37.90 -16.68
CA LEU A 20 -7.17 36.90 -16.39
C LEU A 20 -7.87 37.30 -15.09
N PRO A 21 -9.18 37.36 -15.04
CA PRO A 21 -9.90 37.74 -13.85
C PRO A 21 -9.45 36.77 -12.74
N LEU A 22 -8.81 37.32 -11.69
CA LEU A 22 -8.52 36.59 -10.46
C LEU A 22 -9.86 36.14 -9.90
N HIS A 23 -10.28 34.92 -10.26
CA HIS A 23 -11.27 34.22 -9.48
C HIS A 23 -10.71 34.16 -8.06
N LEU A 24 -11.30 34.92 -7.15
CA LEU A 24 -11.01 34.82 -5.72
C LEU A 24 -11.10 33.32 -5.39
N PRO A 25 -9.98 32.69 -4.97
CA PRO A 25 -9.99 31.27 -4.73
C PRO A 25 -11.07 30.97 -3.68
N ALA A 26 -11.93 30.01 -3.94
CA ALA A 26 -12.78 29.47 -2.90
C ALA A 26 -11.91 29.22 -1.67
N LEU A 27 -12.35 29.67 -0.49
CA LEU A 27 -11.56 29.54 0.74
C LEU A 27 -10.96 28.15 0.84
N PRO A 28 -9.67 28.01 1.15
CA PRO A 28 -8.97 26.73 1.07
C PRO A 28 -9.65 25.67 1.92
N VAL A 29 -9.69 24.44 1.42
CA VAL A 29 -10.19 23.27 2.15
C VAL A 29 -9.38 23.11 3.43
N GLU A 30 -10.09 22.93 4.54
CA GLU A 30 -9.50 22.79 5.87
C GLU A 30 -9.24 21.32 6.24
N LEU A 31 -10.17 20.44 5.86
CA LEU A 31 -10.14 19.02 6.17
C LEU A 31 -10.32 18.18 4.91
N ALA A 32 -9.44 17.23 4.67
CA ALA A 32 -9.64 16.19 3.67
C ALA A 32 -9.98 14.87 4.38
N VAL A 33 -11.08 14.25 3.99
CA VAL A 33 -11.48 12.91 4.43
C VAL A 33 -11.07 11.92 3.34
N ILE A 34 -10.10 11.08 3.64
CA ILE A 34 -9.57 10.07 2.73
C ILE A 34 -10.28 8.74 3.00
N VAL A 35 -10.93 8.21 1.98
CA VAL A 35 -11.71 6.98 2.03
C VAL A 35 -11.18 5.98 1.02
N PRO A 36 -10.31 5.04 1.43
CA PRO A 36 -9.89 3.94 0.55
C PRO A 36 -11.08 3.02 0.28
N THR A 37 -11.32 2.64 -0.99
CA THR A 37 -12.44 1.80 -1.39
C THR A 37 -12.00 0.62 -2.24
N LEU A 38 -12.64 -0.53 -2.00
CA LEU A 38 -12.60 -1.71 -2.86
C LEU A 38 -13.93 -2.46 -2.73
N ASN A 39 -14.77 -2.45 -3.77
CA ASN A 39 -16.12 -3.03 -3.77
C ASN A 39 -17.02 -2.42 -2.67
N GLU A 40 -17.17 -1.10 -2.69
CA GLU A 40 -17.97 -0.34 -1.71
C GLU A 40 -19.10 0.47 -2.39
N ARG A 41 -19.52 0.06 -3.59
CA ARG A 41 -20.50 0.76 -4.42
C ARG A 41 -21.75 1.19 -3.66
N ASP A 42 -22.31 0.28 -2.86
CA ASP A 42 -23.58 0.48 -2.16
C ASP A 42 -23.44 1.34 -0.91
N ASN A 43 -22.21 1.50 -0.40
CA ASN A 43 -21.91 2.28 0.80
C ASN A 43 -21.60 3.76 0.51
N VAL A 44 -21.01 4.06 -0.67
CA VAL A 44 -20.49 5.40 -1.02
C VAL A 44 -21.54 6.49 -0.88
N GLY A 45 -22.74 6.29 -1.41
CA GLY A 45 -23.80 7.30 -1.41
C GLY A 45 -24.23 7.67 0.00
N LEU A 46 -24.43 6.68 0.87
CA LEU A 46 -24.82 6.88 2.26
C LEU A 46 -23.68 7.52 3.08
N LEU A 47 -22.44 7.12 2.82
CA LEU A 47 -21.27 7.72 3.49
C LEU A 47 -21.15 9.21 3.17
N VAL A 48 -21.29 9.61 1.91
CA VAL A 48 -21.25 11.02 1.49
C VAL A 48 -22.38 11.80 2.15
N GLN A 49 -23.60 11.23 2.22
CA GLN A 49 -24.73 11.87 2.91
C GLN A 49 -24.43 12.11 4.40
N ARG A 50 -23.88 11.11 5.09
CA ARG A 50 -23.51 11.20 6.52
C ARG A 50 -22.39 12.21 6.75
N LEU A 51 -21.36 12.21 5.90
CA LEU A 51 -20.26 13.19 5.96
C LEU A 51 -20.78 14.62 5.75
N ASN A 52 -21.70 14.85 4.82
CA ASN A 52 -22.34 16.16 4.62
C ASN A 52 -23.06 16.64 5.90
N ALA A 53 -23.74 15.72 6.60
CA ALA A 53 -24.42 16.05 7.85
C ALA A 53 -23.43 16.31 9.00
N ALA A 54 -22.43 15.43 9.16
CA ALA A 54 -21.47 15.51 10.25
C ALA A 54 -20.51 16.71 10.13
N LEU A 55 -20.14 17.09 8.90
CA LEU A 55 -19.17 18.14 8.61
C LEU A 55 -19.82 19.46 8.17
N ALA A 56 -21.11 19.65 8.45
CA ALA A 56 -21.81 20.88 8.14
C ALA A 56 -21.11 22.08 8.80
N GLY A 57 -20.84 23.14 7.99
CA GLY A 57 -20.13 24.33 8.45
C GLY A 57 -18.59 24.26 8.39
N LEU A 58 -18.00 23.08 8.10
CA LEU A 58 -16.58 22.96 7.83
C LEU A 58 -16.28 23.07 6.32
N ARG A 59 -15.10 23.52 5.98
CA ARG A 59 -14.59 23.48 4.61
C ARG A 59 -13.83 22.18 4.42
N TRP A 60 -14.50 21.20 3.84
CA TRP A 60 -13.97 19.85 3.72
C TRP A 60 -14.13 19.27 2.31
N GLU A 61 -13.33 18.28 2.00
CA GLU A 61 -13.46 17.43 0.83
C GLU A 61 -13.38 15.95 1.21
N ALA A 62 -14.08 15.09 0.47
CA ALA A 62 -13.93 13.65 0.55
C ALA A 62 -13.17 13.15 -0.69
N ILE A 63 -12.10 12.39 -0.48
CA ILE A 63 -11.29 11.78 -1.53
C ILE A 63 -11.44 10.28 -1.42
N PHE A 64 -12.26 9.72 -2.31
CA PHE A 64 -12.41 8.27 -2.46
C PHE A 64 -11.28 7.74 -3.32
N VAL A 65 -10.48 6.84 -2.77
CA VAL A 65 -9.34 6.21 -3.47
C VAL A 65 -9.72 4.77 -3.79
N ASP A 66 -10.11 4.53 -5.03
CA ASP A 66 -10.65 3.26 -5.49
C ASP A 66 -9.56 2.35 -6.06
N ASP A 67 -9.43 1.16 -5.49
CA ASP A 67 -8.44 0.15 -5.85
C ASP A 67 -8.91 -0.74 -7.02
N ASP A 68 -9.38 -0.10 -8.11
CA ASP A 68 -9.85 -0.75 -9.32
C ASP A 68 -11.01 -1.73 -9.05
N SER A 69 -12.05 -1.21 -8.43
CA SER A 69 -13.24 -1.98 -8.04
C SER A 69 -14.03 -2.42 -9.26
N PRO A 70 -14.27 -3.72 -9.45
CA PRO A 70 -15.06 -4.22 -10.58
C PRO A 70 -16.58 -4.01 -10.43
N ASP A 71 -17.08 -3.62 -9.26
CA ASP A 71 -18.50 -3.43 -8.96
C ASP A 71 -19.06 -2.07 -9.42
N GLY A 72 -18.20 -1.17 -9.93
CA GLY A 72 -18.59 0.18 -10.35
C GLY A 72 -18.53 1.23 -9.24
N THR A 73 -17.85 0.96 -8.13
CA THR A 73 -17.62 1.93 -7.03
C THR A 73 -17.13 3.28 -7.56
N ALA A 74 -16.06 3.27 -8.41
CA ALA A 74 -15.48 4.49 -8.96
C ALA A 74 -16.48 5.32 -9.79
N ASP A 75 -17.40 4.67 -10.50
CA ASP A 75 -18.41 5.36 -11.31
C ASP A 75 -19.45 6.06 -10.45
N VAL A 76 -19.87 5.43 -9.33
CA VAL A 76 -20.75 6.06 -8.34
C VAL A 76 -20.08 7.28 -7.73
N VAL A 77 -18.80 7.17 -7.32
CA VAL A 77 -18.05 8.33 -6.77
C VAL A 77 -17.95 9.46 -7.80
N ARG A 78 -17.64 9.16 -9.07
CA ARG A 78 -17.58 10.17 -10.15
C ARG A 78 -18.95 10.83 -10.40
N ALA A 79 -20.03 10.06 -10.30
CA ALA A 79 -21.38 10.62 -10.43
C ALA A 79 -21.71 11.59 -9.30
N LEU A 80 -21.28 11.30 -8.07
CA LEU A 80 -21.41 12.21 -6.92
C LEU A 80 -20.51 13.43 -7.08
N ALA A 81 -19.26 13.25 -7.51
CA ALA A 81 -18.31 14.34 -7.73
C ALA A 81 -18.79 15.37 -8.76
N ARG A 82 -19.55 14.94 -9.78
CA ARG A 82 -20.19 15.87 -10.74
C ARG A 82 -21.31 16.71 -10.13
N ARG A 83 -21.88 16.28 -9.01
CA ARG A 83 -23.01 16.98 -8.33
C ARG A 83 -22.56 17.77 -7.12
N GLN A 84 -21.43 17.36 -6.50
CA GLN A 84 -20.94 17.92 -5.25
C GLN A 84 -19.46 18.24 -5.40
N GLY A 85 -19.09 19.54 -5.32
CA GLY A 85 -17.73 20.00 -5.52
C GLY A 85 -16.72 19.55 -4.44
N ASN A 86 -17.23 19.02 -3.32
CA ASN A 86 -16.41 18.51 -2.21
C ASN A 86 -16.16 16.99 -2.27
N VAL A 87 -16.56 16.28 -3.34
CA VAL A 87 -16.31 14.85 -3.53
C VAL A 87 -15.34 14.65 -4.70
N ARG A 88 -14.32 13.82 -4.49
CA ARG A 88 -13.30 13.50 -5.50
C ARG A 88 -13.10 12.00 -5.60
N CYS A 89 -12.74 11.53 -6.80
CA CYS A 89 -12.40 10.14 -7.09
C CYS A 89 -10.97 10.03 -7.59
N VAL A 90 -10.16 9.19 -6.95
CA VAL A 90 -8.85 8.76 -7.42
C VAL A 90 -8.92 7.27 -7.68
N GLN A 91 -8.95 6.85 -8.94
CA GLN A 91 -8.96 5.43 -9.31
C GLN A 91 -7.54 4.94 -9.58
N ARG A 92 -7.15 3.83 -8.97
CA ARG A 92 -5.80 3.24 -9.01
C ARG A 92 -5.79 1.98 -9.88
N LEU A 93 -5.70 2.16 -11.19
CA LEU A 93 -5.76 1.05 -12.16
C LEU A 93 -4.65 0.02 -11.93
N GLY A 94 -5.04 -1.26 -11.79
CA GLY A 94 -4.12 -2.38 -11.66
C GLY A 94 -3.28 -2.38 -10.38
N ARG A 95 -3.59 -1.53 -9.39
CA ARG A 95 -2.90 -1.43 -8.09
C ARG A 95 -3.89 -1.63 -6.95
N ARG A 96 -3.43 -2.28 -5.89
CA ARG A 96 -4.21 -2.54 -4.68
C ARG A 96 -3.37 -2.35 -3.44
N GLY A 97 -3.98 -1.92 -2.36
CA GLY A 97 -3.37 -1.82 -1.05
C GLY A 97 -3.84 -0.60 -0.26
N LEU A 98 -4.50 -0.84 0.87
CA LEU A 98 -5.16 0.18 1.70
C LEU A 98 -4.19 1.27 2.14
N ALA A 99 -3.01 0.92 2.67
CA ALA A 99 -2.04 1.92 3.14
C ALA A 99 -1.58 2.84 2.00
N SER A 100 -1.24 2.28 0.83
CA SER A 100 -0.84 3.08 -0.33
C SER A 100 -1.99 3.91 -0.91
N ALA A 101 -3.24 3.42 -0.81
CA ALA A 101 -4.42 4.19 -1.19
C ALA A 101 -4.60 5.42 -0.30
N CYS A 102 -4.47 5.25 1.03
CA CYS A 102 -4.51 6.37 1.97
C CYS A 102 -3.41 7.40 1.67
N VAL A 103 -2.17 6.96 1.44
CA VAL A 103 -1.05 7.88 1.10
C VAL A 103 -1.35 8.67 -0.18
N GLU A 104 -1.82 8.02 -1.25
CA GLU A 104 -2.20 8.72 -2.50
C GLU A 104 -3.34 9.72 -2.29
N GLY A 105 -4.37 9.34 -1.52
CA GLY A 105 -5.46 10.25 -1.17
C GLY A 105 -4.98 11.47 -0.39
N ILE A 106 -4.12 11.26 0.60
CA ILE A 106 -3.52 12.34 1.40
C ILE A 106 -2.70 13.29 0.52
N LEU A 107 -1.87 12.74 -0.37
CA LEU A 107 -1.03 13.53 -1.27
C LEU A 107 -1.83 14.29 -2.34
N SER A 108 -3.04 13.85 -2.67
CA SER A 108 -3.90 14.52 -3.65
C SER A 108 -4.66 15.72 -3.09
N SER A 109 -4.60 15.99 -1.78
CA SER A 109 -5.20 17.14 -1.11
C SER A 109 -4.15 18.16 -0.70
N ALA A 110 -4.57 19.42 -0.54
CA ALA A 110 -3.77 20.50 0.08
C ALA A 110 -4.24 20.83 1.51
N ALA A 111 -5.29 20.18 2.02
CA ALA A 111 -5.87 20.46 3.34
C ALA A 111 -4.83 20.28 4.46
N PRO A 112 -4.80 21.19 5.48
CA PRO A 112 -3.89 21.08 6.62
C PRO A 112 -4.21 19.91 7.55
N TYR A 113 -5.46 19.47 7.59
CA TYR A 113 -5.89 18.34 8.41
C TYR A 113 -6.43 17.21 7.53
N LEU A 114 -6.10 15.98 7.90
CA LEU A 114 -6.33 14.78 7.11
C LEU A 114 -7.03 13.74 7.97
N ALA A 115 -8.27 13.41 7.64
CA ALA A 115 -8.99 12.30 8.25
C ALA A 115 -8.86 11.06 7.35
N VAL A 116 -8.59 9.91 7.91
CA VAL A 116 -8.66 8.61 7.23
C VAL A 116 -9.76 7.81 7.86
N MET A 117 -10.64 7.20 7.06
CA MET A 117 -11.68 6.30 7.52
C MET A 117 -12.05 5.27 6.45
N ASP A 118 -12.57 4.11 6.87
CA ASP A 118 -13.01 3.06 5.94
C ASP A 118 -14.36 3.42 5.27
N GLY A 119 -14.60 2.91 4.08
CA GLY A 119 -15.81 3.16 3.29
C GLY A 119 -17.01 2.28 3.63
N ASP A 120 -16.88 1.34 4.60
CA ASP A 120 -17.85 0.29 4.91
C ASP A 120 -18.94 0.67 5.93
N LEU A 121 -19.00 1.96 6.30
CA LEU A 121 -19.97 2.54 7.25
C LEU A 121 -19.84 2.04 8.70
N GLN A 122 -18.78 1.32 9.04
CA GLN A 122 -18.57 0.85 10.42
C GLN A 122 -18.02 1.95 11.35
N HIS A 123 -17.30 2.92 10.80
CA HIS A 123 -16.79 4.07 11.53
C HIS A 123 -17.90 5.13 11.73
N ASP A 124 -17.86 5.78 12.87
CA ASP A 124 -18.79 6.88 13.18
C ASP A 124 -18.21 8.21 12.71
N GLU A 125 -18.64 8.66 11.54
CA GLU A 125 -18.22 9.92 10.92
C GLU A 125 -18.52 11.16 11.76
N SER A 126 -19.48 11.07 12.70
CA SER A 126 -19.83 12.18 13.59
C SER A 126 -18.75 12.52 14.62
N LEU A 127 -17.74 11.63 14.78
CA LEU A 127 -16.56 11.90 15.63
C LEU A 127 -15.55 12.85 14.99
N ILE A 128 -15.57 13.02 13.66
CA ILE A 128 -14.56 13.82 12.95
C ILE A 128 -14.49 15.27 13.46
N PRO A 129 -15.59 16.00 13.67
CA PRO A 129 -15.52 17.35 14.21
C PRO A 129 -14.86 17.44 15.59
N GLU A 130 -15.16 16.50 16.49
CA GLU A 130 -14.54 16.43 17.81
C GLU A 130 -13.04 16.13 17.70
N MET A 131 -12.67 15.13 16.87
CA MET A 131 -11.28 14.77 16.64
C MET A 131 -10.48 15.95 16.06
N LEU A 132 -11.05 16.68 15.11
CA LEU A 132 -10.46 17.89 14.53
C LEU A 132 -10.31 19.02 15.56
N ALA A 133 -11.32 19.25 16.40
CA ALA A 133 -11.26 20.25 17.46
C ALA A 133 -10.16 19.93 18.48
N ARG A 134 -10.05 18.67 18.91
CA ARG A 134 -8.98 18.21 19.81
C ARG A 134 -7.60 18.38 19.18
N LEU A 135 -7.45 18.03 17.90
CA LEU A 135 -6.19 18.18 17.16
C LEU A 135 -5.73 19.64 17.13
N LYS A 136 -6.67 20.57 16.86
CA LYS A 136 -6.38 22.00 16.78
C LYS A 136 -6.05 22.62 18.14
N SER A 137 -6.74 22.24 19.20
CA SER A 137 -6.61 22.85 20.54
C SER A 137 -5.44 22.27 21.36
N GLY A 138 -5.09 21.00 21.14
CA GLY A 138 -4.25 20.22 22.03
C GLY A 138 -2.77 20.18 21.70
N ARG A 139 -2.28 20.90 20.68
CA ARG A 139 -0.91 20.73 20.14
C ARG A 139 -0.58 19.25 19.81
N LEU A 140 -1.58 18.54 19.33
CA LEU A 140 -1.50 17.14 18.97
C LEU A 140 -1.04 16.99 17.52
N ASP A 141 -0.36 15.90 17.23
CA ASP A 141 -0.01 15.49 15.86
C ASP A 141 -1.12 14.66 15.22
N ILE A 142 -1.84 13.88 16.05
CA ILE A 142 -2.86 12.93 15.60
C ILE A 142 -3.89 12.65 16.68
N VAL A 143 -5.15 12.45 16.27
CA VAL A 143 -6.23 11.96 17.12
C VAL A 143 -6.78 10.67 16.52
N VAL A 144 -6.89 9.62 17.33
CA VAL A 144 -7.27 8.27 16.92
C VAL A 144 -8.61 7.90 17.51
N ALA A 145 -9.51 7.38 16.69
CA ALA A 145 -10.74 6.77 17.17
C ALA A 145 -10.45 5.32 17.58
N SER A 146 -10.52 5.03 18.88
CA SER A 146 -10.11 3.74 19.47
C SER A 146 -11.33 2.93 19.94
N ARG A 147 -11.35 1.65 19.56
CA ARG A 147 -12.35 0.68 20.04
C ARG A 147 -12.10 0.24 21.48
N TYR A 148 -10.92 0.51 22.00
CA TYR A 148 -10.46 0.09 23.34
C TYR A 148 -10.31 1.25 24.32
N ALA A 149 -10.55 2.49 23.90
CA ALA A 149 -10.67 3.62 24.82
C ALA A 149 -11.88 3.45 25.73
N ALA A 150 -11.88 4.12 26.89
CA ALA A 150 -13.01 4.11 27.81
C ALA A 150 -14.30 4.43 27.05
N GLU A 151 -15.35 3.61 27.18
CA GLU A 151 -16.63 3.68 26.44
C GLU A 151 -16.59 3.24 24.95
N GLY A 152 -15.43 2.84 24.41
CA GLY A 152 -15.33 2.22 23.09
C GLY A 152 -15.92 0.80 23.09
N SER A 153 -16.30 0.30 21.92
CA SER A 153 -16.77 -1.09 21.79
C SER A 153 -16.41 -1.72 20.45
N LEU A 154 -16.23 -3.05 20.48
CA LEU A 154 -15.96 -3.88 19.29
C LEU A 154 -17.25 -4.27 18.55
N GLY A 155 -18.42 -3.85 19.05
CA GLY A 155 -19.69 -4.35 18.54
C GLY A 155 -19.86 -5.87 18.77
N GLU A 156 -20.68 -6.53 17.95
CA GLU A 156 -20.93 -7.97 18.04
C GLU A 156 -19.84 -8.79 17.30
N TRP A 157 -18.60 -8.78 17.80
CA TRP A 157 -17.53 -9.58 17.22
C TRP A 157 -17.51 -11.01 17.79
N GLN A 158 -17.22 -12.00 16.92
CA GLN A 158 -16.98 -13.38 17.39
C GLN A 158 -15.75 -13.43 18.30
N ARG A 159 -15.79 -14.23 19.38
CA ARG A 159 -14.71 -14.36 20.37
C ARG A 159 -13.32 -14.64 19.76
N SER A 160 -13.26 -15.44 18.70
CA SER A 160 -12.01 -15.73 17.98
C SER A 160 -11.38 -14.49 17.35
N ARG A 161 -12.18 -13.56 16.81
CA ARG A 161 -11.70 -12.29 16.22
C ARG A 161 -11.20 -11.33 17.29
N VAL A 162 -11.83 -11.32 18.45
CA VAL A 162 -11.38 -10.51 19.60
C VAL A 162 -9.98 -10.94 20.04
N VAL A 163 -9.76 -12.26 20.21
CA VAL A 163 -8.45 -12.80 20.60
C VAL A 163 -7.36 -12.47 19.58
N ILE A 164 -7.64 -12.64 18.28
CA ILE A 164 -6.69 -12.31 17.20
C ILE A 164 -6.37 -10.81 17.21
N SER A 165 -7.39 -9.95 17.38
CA SER A 165 -7.22 -8.50 17.44
C SER A 165 -6.40 -8.06 18.66
N ASP A 166 -6.58 -8.70 19.82
CA ASP A 166 -5.82 -8.41 21.04
C ASP A 166 -4.34 -8.81 20.90
N TRP A 167 -4.06 -9.99 20.35
CA TRP A 167 -2.70 -10.43 20.03
C TRP A 167 -2.03 -9.49 19.02
N ALA A 168 -2.74 -9.10 17.97
CA ALA A 168 -2.25 -8.16 16.99
C ALA A 168 -1.95 -6.78 17.64
N GLY A 169 -2.83 -6.30 18.52
CA GLY A 169 -2.60 -5.09 19.29
C GLY A 169 -1.35 -5.16 20.17
N ARG A 170 -1.15 -6.28 20.87
CA ARG A 170 0.07 -6.50 21.71
C ARG A 170 1.35 -6.49 20.88
N LEU A 171 1.35 -7.17 19.74
CA LEU A 171 2.48 -7.16 18.81
C LEU A 171 2.73 -5.75 18.24
N GLY A 172 1.68 -5.00 17.90
CA GLY A 172 1.80 -3.62 17.42
C GLY A 172 2.48 -2.70 18.43
N ARG A 173 2.16 -2.85 19.71
CA ARG A 173 2.79 -2.07 20.79
C ARG A 173 4.30 -2.29 20.93
N LEU A 174 4.85 -3.40 20.45
CA LEU A 174 6.31 -3.61 20.44
C LEU A 174 7.03 -2.65 19.48
N VAL A 175 6.33 -2.18 18.45
CA VAL A 175 6.89 -1.34 17.39
C VAL A 175 6.51 0.13 17.60
N VAL A 176 5.33 0.37 18.15
CA VAL A 176 4.82 1.71 18.47
C VAL A 176 5.37 2.14 19.82
N LYS A 177 6.26 3.14 19.83
CA LYS A 177 6.83 3.74 21.06
C LYS A 177 5.81 4.70 21.72
N ALA A 178 4.55 4.28 21.86
CA ALA A 178 3.47 5.06 22.43
C ALA A 178 2.44 4.12 23.09
N GLU A 179 1.77 4.58 24.16
CA GLU A 179 0.72 3.83 24.85
C GLU A 179 -0.62 3.89 24.10
N LEU A 180 -0.57 3.63 22.78
CA LEU A 180 -1.74 3.61 21.92
C LEU A 180 -2.59 2.36 22.21
N THR A 181 -3.87 2.56 22.55
CA THR A 181 -4.75 1.43 22.91
C THR A 181 -5.20 0.65 21.67
N ASP A 182 -5.38 1.32 20.52
CA ASP A 182 -5.80 0.72 19.25
C ASP A 182 -4.85 1.04 18.09
N PRO A 183 -3.66 0.42 18.02
CA PRO A 183 -2.72 0.62 16.91
C PRO A 183 -3.25 0.11 15.57
N MET A 184 -4.38 -0.61 15.59
CA MET A 184 -5.00 -1.23 14.41
C MET A 184 -6.18 -0.42 13.87
N SER A 185 -6.49 0.73 14.48
CA SER A 185 -7.59 1.57 14.02
C SER A 185 -7.36 2.07 12.59
N GLY A 186 -8.40 2.00 11.77
CA GLY A 186 -8.46 2.63 10.44
C GLY A 186 -9.04 4.04 10.46
N PHE A 187 -9.35 4.58 11.67
CA PHE A 187 -10.01 5.86 11.80
C PHE A 187 -9.21 6.84 12.67
N PHE A 188 -8.68 7.88 12.04
CA PHE A 188 -7.87 8.89 12.71
C PHE A 188 -7.89 10.21 11.96
N VAL A 189 -7.56 11.30 12.66
CA VAL A 189 -7.31 12.63 12.07
C VAL A 189 -5.87 13.04 12.40
N VAL A 190 -5.10 13.43 11.40
CA VAL A 190 -3.67 13.76 11.53
C VAL A 190 -3.38 15.15 10.96
N ASP A 191 -2.44 15.85 11.57
CA ASP A 191 -1.88 17.10 11.03
C ASP A 191 -0.99 16.77 9.82
N ARG A 192 -1.11 17.58 8.76
CA ARG A 192 -0.33 17.38 7.53
C ARG A 192 1.17 17.41 7.77
N SER A 193 1.67 18.27 8.64
CA SER A 193 3.11 18.38 8.90
C SER A 193 3.65 17.13 9.59
N ALA A 194 2.89 16.56 10.52
CA ALA A 194 3.23 15.31 11.19
C ALA A 194 3.24 14.13 10.21
N PHE A 195 2.22 14.05 9.33
CA PHE A 195 2.20 13.05 8.27
C PHE A 195 3.38 13.20 7.29
N ALA A 196 3.66 14.42 6.83
CA ALA A 196 4.74 14.70 5.88
C ALA A 196 6.12 14.33 6.45
N ALA A 197 6.34 14.54 7.76
CA ALA A 197 7.58 14.18 8.44
C ALA A 197 7.82 12.65 8.45
N ALA A 198 6.75 11.84 8.54
CA ALA A 198 6.85 10.38 8.56
C ALA A 198 6.78 9.74 7.15
N MET A 199 6.20 10.44 6.16
CA MET A 199 5.79 9.89 4.86
C MET A 199 6.92 9.17 4.12
N ARG A 200 8.15 9.72 4.12
CA ARG A 200 9.29 9.12 3.41
C ARG A 200 9.76 7.79 4.00
N SER A 201 9.41 7.53 5.24
CA SER A 201 9.78 6.33 5.99
C SER A 201 8.62 5.32 6.11
N LEU A 202 7.44 5.66 5.54
CA LEU A 202 6.32 4.73 5.49
C LEU A 202 6.68 3.55 4.59
N SER A 203 6.26 2.35 4.99
CA SER A 203 6.43 1.14 4.18
C SER A 203 5.57 1.17 2.91
N GLY A 204 4.45 1.89 2.95
CA GLY A 204 3.46 1.93 1.88
C GLY A 204 2.80 0.57 1.59
N GLN A 205 3.07 -0.43 2.41
CA GLN A 205 2.60 -1.81 2.25
C GLN A 205 1.66 -2.19 3.41
N GLY A 206 0.74 -3.12 3.12
CA GLY A 206 -0.18 -3.66 4.13
C GLY A 206 -1.42 -2.81 4.37
N PHE A 207 -2.18 -3.18 5.41
CA PHE A 207 -3.50 -2.62 5.73
C PHE A 207 -3.51 -1.65 6.93
N LYS A 208 -2.34 -1.35 7.53
CA LYS A 208 -2.26 -0.66 8.82
C LYS A 208 -1.43 0.61 8.76
N ILE A 209 -1.99 1.63 8.07
CA ILE A 209 -1.32 2.92 7.90
C ILE A 209 -1.07 3.62 9.23
N LEU A 210 -1.98 3.50 10.21
CA LEU A 210 -1.82 4.12 11.53
C LEU A 210 -0.57 3.60 12.25
N LEU A 211 -0.43 2.27 12.32
CA LEU A 211 0.75 1.62 12.92
C LEU A 211 2.04 2.05 12.22
N ASP A 212 2.01 2.05 10.87
CA ASP A 212 3.16 2.45 10.05
C ASP A 212 3.53 3.91 10.30
N LEU A 213 2.55 4.80 10.44
CA LEU A 213 2.74 6.22 10.74
C LEU A 213 3.46 6.42 12.09
N PHE A 214 2.96 5.79 13.17
CA PHE A 214 3.59 5.87 14.49
C PHE A 214 5.01 5.29 14.49
N ALA A 215 5.21 4.16 13.80
CA ALA A 215 6.52 3.50 13.74
C ALA A 215 7.55 4.24 12.85
N SER A 216 7.08 5.07 11.90
CA SER A 216 7.91 5.79 10.93
C SER A 216 8.19 7.23 11.32
N ALA A 217 7.46 7.75 12.30
CA ALA A 217 7.62 9.13 12.74
C ALA A 217 9.05 9.37 13.29
N PRO A 218 9.72 10.47 12.89
CA PRO A 218 11.09 10.78 13.34
C PRO A 218 11.17 11.09 14.84
N ARG A 219 10.04 11.49 15.44
CA ARG A 219 9.87 11.72 16.88
C ARG A 219 8.57 11.05 17.35
N PRO A 220 8.42 10.78 18.66
CA PRO A 220 7.13 10.35 19.20
C PRO A 220 6.02 11.34 18.81
N LEU A 221 4.90 10.84 18.29
CA LEU A 221 3.75 11.65 17.95
C LEU A 221 2.97 12.01 19.23
N ALA A 222 2.63 13.29 19.38
CA ALA A 222 1.68 13.73 20.38
C ALA A 222 0.27 13.31 19.92
N PHE A 223 -0.42 12.47 20.71
CA PHE A 223 -1.70 11.91 20.30
C PHE A 223 -2.75 11.95 21.41
N ALA A 224 -4.00 11.86 21.00
CA ALA A 224 -5.14 11.58 21.88
C ALA A 224 -6.00 10.48 21.25
N GLU A 225 -6.78 9.80 22.09
CA GLU A 225 -7.78 8.82 21.65
C GLU A 225 -9.19 9.29 21.98
N VAL A 226 -10.13 9.00 21.10
CA VAL A 226 -11.57 9.18 21.31
C VAL A 226 -12.25 7.81 21.26
N PRO A 227 -13.27 7.56 22.08
CA PRO A 227 -13.95 6.28 22.09
C PRO A 227 -14.74 6.08 20.79
N LEU A 228 -14.49 4.93 20.13
CA LEU A 228 -15.20 4.50 18.92
C LEU A 228 -16.15 3.36 19.24
N ARG A 229 -17.42 3.57 19.00
CA ARG A 229 -18.42 2.49 18.96
C ARG A 229 -18.52 1.96 17.53
N PHE A 230 -17.95 0.77 17.31
CA PHE A 230 -17.89 0.16 15.99
C PHE A 230 -19.27 -0.33 15.56
N ARG A 231 -19.81 0.22 14.46
CA ARG A 231 -21.13 -0.13 13.95
C ARG A 231 -21.12 -1.49 13.24
N GLN A 232 -22.27 -2.12 13.13
CA GLN A 232 -22.43 -3.29 12.25
C GLN A 232 -22.28 -2.87 10.80
N ARG A 233 -21.61 -3.70 10.01
CA ARG A 233 -21.46 -3.52 8.57
C ARG A 233 -22.84 -3.67 7.92
N LEU A 234 -23.21 -2.73 7.06
CA LEU A 234 -24.48 -2.77 6.35
C LEU A 234 -24.38 -3.63 5.08
N HIS A 235 -23.29 -3.51 4.33
CA HIS A 235 -23.05 -4.23 3.08
C HIS A 235 -21.59 -4.71 3.01
N GLY A 236 -21.33 -5.82 2.29
CA GLY A 236 -20.00 -6.38 2.05
C GLY A 236 -19.55 -7.45 3.05
N GLU A 237 -18.47 -8.15 2.70
CA GLU A 237 -17.87 -9.22 3.51
C GLU A 237 -16.57 -8.75 4.18
N SER A 238 -16.23 -9.39 5.32
CA SER A 238 -14.97 -9.11 6.01
C SER A 238 -13.79 -9.68 5.20
N LYS A 239 -12.88 -8.80 4.78
CA LYS A 239 -11.65 -9.17 4.03
C LYS A 239 -10.49 -9.57 4.96
N LEU A 240 -10.78 -9.94 6.22
CA LEU A 240 -9.79 -10.44 7.18
C LEU A 240 -9.40 -11.87 6.82
N ASP A 241 -8.53 -12.01 5.82
CA ASP A 241 -7.90 -13.25 5.42
C ASP A 241 -6.59 -13.48 6.18
N ALA A 242 -6.12 -14.73 6.20
CA ALA A 242 -4.79 -15.10 6.69
C ALA A 242 -3.68 -14.23 6.06
N LEU A 243 -3.91 -13.69 4.86
CA LEU A 243 -3.01 -12.76 4.19
C LEU A 243 -2.85 -11.43 4.93
N VAL A 244 -3.93 -10.89 5.50
CA VAL A 244 -3.88 -9.63 6.29
C VAL A 244 -3.05 -9.82 7.55
N ALA A 245 -3.23 -10.95 8.25
CA ALA A 245 -2.44 -11.30 9.43
C ALA A 245 -0.95 -11.45 9.07
N TRP A 246 -0.66 -12.07 7.92
CA TRP A 246 0.69 -12.20 7.40
C TRP A 246 1.35 -10.85 7.06
N GLU A 247 0.65 -9.96 6.35
CA GLU A 247 1.16 -8.61 6.04
C GLU A 247 1.42 -7.78 7.28
N TYR A 248 0.56 -7.94 8.28
CA TYR A 248 0.76 -7.30 9.58
C TYR A 248 2.03 -7.79 10.28
N LEU A 249 2.23 -9.10 10.34
CA LEU A 249 3.44 -9.69 10.90
C LEU A 249 4.69 -9.20 10.16
N MET A 250 4.60 -9.07 8.82
CA MET A 250 5.69 -8.55 8.01
C MET A 250 6.00 -7.08 8.28
N LEU A 251 4.97 -6.26 8.46
CA LEU A 251 5.16 -4.86 8.83
C LEU A 251 5.88 -4.73 10.18
N ILE A 252 5.46 -5.51 11.18
CA ILE A 252 6.13 -5.52 12.49
C ILE A 252 7.57 -5.97 12.35
N LEU A 253 7.82 -7.07 11.65
CA LEU A 253 9.17 -7.60 11.45
C LEU A 253 10.07 -6.58 10.73
N GLN A 254 9.55 -5.88 9.73
CA GLN A 254 10.26 -4.80 9.03
C GLN A 254 10.66 -3.67 9.99
N LYS A 255 9.76 -3.27 10.87
CA LYS A 255 10.03 -2.18 11.81
C LYS A 255 10.98 -2.61 12.94
N LEU A 256 10.96 -3.88 13.36
CA LEU A 256 11.87 -4.41 14.38
C LEU A 256 13.29 -4.61 13.85
N VAL A 257 13.44 -5.12 12.61
CA VAL A 257 14.76 -5.41 12.02
C VAL A 257 15.40 -4.15 11.42
N GLY A 258 14.60 -3.13 11.13
CA GLY A 258 15.06 -1.85 10.58
C GLY A 258 15.36 -1.89 9.08
N PRO A 259 15.91 -0.80 8.53
CA PRO A 259 16.11 -0.63 7.08
C PRO A 259 17.24 -1.46 6.49
N LEU A 260 18.08 -2.07 7.34
CA LEU A 260 19.30 -2.77 6.91
C LEU A 260 19.01 -4.11 6.21
N VAL A 261 17.91 -4.79 6.58
CA VAL A 261 17.59 -6.11 6.05
C VAL A 261 16.21 -6.09 5.38
N PRO A 262 16.11 -6.32 4.06
CA PRO A 262 14.82 -6.39 3.38
C PRO A 262 13.93 -7.48 3.96
N VAL A 263 12.67 -7.18 4.27
CA VAL A 263 11.71 -8.17 4.80
C VAL A 263 11.57 -9.39 3.89
N ARG A 264 11.66 -9.19 2.58
CA ARG A 264 11.66 -10.31 1.63
C ARG A 264 12.84 -11.26 1.83
N PHE A 265 14.01 -10.74 2.22
CA PHE A 265 15.17 -11.57 2.55
C PHE A 265 14.93 -12.39 3.81
N LEU A 266 14.33 -11.79 4.85
CA LEU A 266 13.98 -12.52 6.07
C LEU A 266 12.99 -13.65 5.79
N LEU A 267 11.93 -13.36 5.03
CA LEU A 267 10.97 -14.36 4.60
C LEU A 267 11.61 -15.50 3.82
N PHE A 268 12.43 -15.12 2.84
CA PHE A 268 13.17 -16.08 2.04
C PHE A 268 14.05 -16.98 2.91
N SER A 269 14.74 -16.40 3.88
CA SER A 269 15.61 -17.12 4.82
C SER A 269 14.82 -18.02 5.78
N MET A 270 13.67 -17.54 6.30
CA MET A 270 12.77 -18.37 7.14
C MET A 270 12.22 -19.58 6.38
N ILE A 271 11.79 -19.37 5.12
CA ILE A 271 11.35 -20.46 4.24
C ILE A 271 12.50 -21.41 3.96
N GLY A 272 13.71 -20.88 3.75
CA GLY A 272 14.93 -21.70 3.63
C GLY A 272 15.19 -22.57 4.86
N GLY A 273 15.00 -22.01 6.05
CA GLY A 273 15.07 -22.76 7.32
C GLY A 273 14.01 -23.88 7.42
N LEU A 274 12.77 -23.61 7.00
CA LEU A 274 11.71 -24.62 6.91
C LEU A 274 12.08 -25.73 5.90
N GLY A 275 12.79 -25.37 4.83
CA GLY A 275 13.34 -26.33 3.86
C GLY A 275 14.32 -27.34 4.48
N VAL A 276 15.10 -26.92 5.49
CA VAL A 276 15.96 -27.84 6.24
C VAL A 276 15.12 -28.91 6.97
N VAL A 277 14.02 -28.49 7.61
CA VAL A 277 13.10 -29.41 8.29
C VAL A 277 12.48 -30.38 7.27
N THR A 278 12.01 -29.86 6.14
CA THR A 278 11.46 -30.67 5.03
C THR A 278 12.48 -31.67 4.52
N HIS A 279 13.74 -31.24 4.33
CA HIS A 279 14.84 -32.11 3.89
C HIS A 279 15.06 -33.25 4.88
N LEU A 280 15.25 -32.94 6.16
CA LEU A 280 15.50 -33.96 7.19
C LEU A 280 14.34 -34.96 7.33
N ALA A 281 13.10 -34.46 7.32
CA ALA A 281 11.91 -35.30 7.39
C ALA A 281 11.80 -36.24 6.19
N THR A 282 12.04 -35.74 4.96
CA THR A 282 12.00 -36.54 3.75
C THR A 282 13.15 -37.54 3.72
N LEU A 283 14.37 -37.16 4.13
CA LEU A 283 15.51 -38.05 4.24
C LEU A 283 15.24 -39.21 5.20
N TRP A 284 14.74 -38.87 6.39
CA TRP A 284 14.39 -39.87 7.40
C TRP A 284 13.33 -40.84 6.87
N LEU A 285 12.27 -40.33 6.25
CA LEU A 285 11.18 -41.13 5.69
C LEU A 285 11.71 -42.07 4.59
N ALA A 286 12.49 -41.55 3.64
CA ALA A 286 13.03 -42.33 2.53
C ALA A 286 13.98 -43.42 3.01
N ALA A 287 14.87 -43.11 3.97
CA ALA A 287 15.85 -44.06 4.47
C ALA A 287 15.26 -45.09 5.41
N ASN A 288 14.37 -44.70 6.37
CA ASN A 288 13.93 -45.57 7.44
C ASN A 288 12.59 -46.26 7.14
N VAL A 289 11.70 -45.65 6.37
CA VAL A 289 10.38 -46.25 6.05
C VAL A 289 10.43 -46.97 4.71
N PHE A 290 11.05 -46.36 3.68
CA PHE A 290 11.13 -46.96 2.36
C PHE A 290 12.44 -47.71 2.11
N ALA A 291 13.35 -47.80 3.08
CA ALA A 291 14.65 -48.47 3.00
C ALA A 291 15.46 -48.09 1.76
N ALA A 292 15.31 -46.85 1.27
CA ALA A 292 16.03 -46.36 0.10
C ALA A 292 17.53 -46.21 0.40
N ALA A 293 18.38 -46.53 -0.57
CA ALA A 293 19.80 -46.28 -0.44
C ALA A 293 20.07 -44.79 -0.19
N PHE A 294 21.03 -44.47 0.68
CA PHE A 294 21.30 -43.10 1.13
C PHE A 294 21.41 -42.06 0.00
N PRO A 295 22.10 -42.32 -1.15
CA PRO A 295 22.16 -41.35 -2.25
C PRO A 295 20.80 -41.05 -2.87
N ILE A 296 19.92 -42.04 -2.94
CA ILE A 296 18.54 -41.88 -3.44
C ILE A 296 17.72 -41.09 -2.45
N ALA A 297 17.77 -41.46 -1.16
CA ALA A 297 17.05 -40.77 -0.07
C ALA A 297 17.50 -39.31 0.01
N GLN A 298 18.79 -39.02 -0.09
CA GLN A 298 19.37 -37.67 -0.08
C GLN A 298 18.93 -36.85 -1.30
N SER A 299 18.87 -37.43 -2.49
CA SER A 299 18.41 -36.76 -3.70
C SER A 299 16.94 -36.40 -3.62
N LEU A 300 16.09 -37.32 -3.14
CA LEU A 300 14.66 -37.08 -2.93
C LEU A 300 14.42 -35.98 -1.90
N ALA A 301 15.16 -36.01 -0.79
CA ALA A 301 15.07 -34.98 0.25
C ALA A 301 15.46 -33.58 -0.28
N THR A 302 16.52 -33.49 -1.08
CA THR A 302 16.97 -32.24 -1.69
C THR A 302 15.91 -31.70 -2.66
N ILE A 303 15.38 -32.56 -3.54
CA ILE A 303 14.33 -32.18 -4.49
C ILE A 303 13.07 -31.70 -3.76
N ALA A 304 12.62 -32.44 -2.73
CA ALA A 304 11.46 -32.09 -1.95
C ALA A 304 11.63 -30.71 -1.25
N ALA A 305 12.78 -30.50 -0.58
CA ALA A 305 13.08 -29.25 0.09
C ALA A 305 13.17 -28.06 -0.88
N MET A 306 13.84 -28.20 -2.00
CA MET A 306 13.97 -27.14 -3.00
C MET A 306 12.63 -26.82 -3.65
N THR A 307 11.82 -27.83 -3.99
CA THR A 307 10.48 -27.63 -4.54
C THR A 307 9.57 -26.94 -3.53
N GLY A 308 9.56 -27.38 -2.28
CA GLY A 308 8.82 -26.77 -1.19
C GLY A 308 9.20 -25.31 -0.98
N ASN A 309 10.51 -25.02 -0.92
CA ASN A 309 11.02 -23.66 -0.80
C ASN A 309 10.61 -22.77 -1.98
N PHE A 310 10.66 -23.28 -3.21
CA PHE A 310 10.19 -22.55 -4.39
C PHE A 310 8.69 -22.22 -4.28
N LEU A 311 7.85 -23.22 -3.97
CA LEU A 311 6.40 -23.03 -3.87
C LEU A 311 6.03 -22.04 -2.76
N LEU A 312 6.64 -22.16 -1.58
CA LEU A 312 6.40 -21.27 -0.46
C LEU A 312 6.88 -19.84 -0.76
N ASN A 313 8.05 -19.69 -1.36
CA ASN A 313 8.53 -18.36 -1.78
C ASN A 313 7.65 -17.75 -2.87
N ASN A 314 7.16 -18.55 -3.83
CA ASN A 314 6.21 -18.08 -4.84
C ASN A 314 4.85 -17.65 -4.24
N LEU A 315 4.43 -18.29 -3.14
CA LEU A 315 3.17 -18.00 -2.47
C LEU A 315 3.26 -16.80 -1.51
N PHE A 316 4.34 -16.69 -0.75
CA PHE A 316 4.49 -15.73 0.37
C PHE A 316 5.47 -14.61 0.07
N THR A 317 6.72 -14.92 -0.29
CA THR A 317 7.79 -13.91 -0.48
C THR A 317 7.59 -13.08 -1.74
N TYR A 318 7.20 -13.72 -2.85
CA TYR A 318 7.03 -13.10 -4.17
C TYR A 318 5.58 -13.11 -4.66
N ARG A 319 4.60 -12.96 -3.76
CA ARG A 319 3.17 -13.00 -4.09
C ARG A 319 2.75 -11.92 -5.09
N ASP A 320 3.39 -10.75 -5.05
CA ASP A 320 3.20 -9.64 -6.00
C ASP A 320 3.73 -9.97 -7.42
N ARG A 321 4.63 -10.96 -7.52
CA ARG A 321 5.22 -11.44 -8.76
C ARG A 321 4.97 -12.93 -8.99
N ARG A 322 3.91 -13.46 -8.39
CA ARG A 322 3.59 -14.87 -8.36
C ARG A 322 3.56 -15.49 -9.76
N LEU A 323 4.34 -16.55 -9.95
CA LEU A 323 4.37 -17.33 -11.16
C LEU A 323 3.17 -18.27 -11.23
N ARG A 324 2.56 -18.39 -12.42
CA ARG A 324 1.38 -19.25 -12.69
C ARG A 324 1.52 -19.91 -14.05
N GLY A 325 0.81 -21.05 -14.25
CA GLY A 325 0.81 -21.80 -15.52
C GLY A 325 2.20 -22.27 -15.92
N SER A 326 2.54 -22.20 -17.19
CA SER A 326 3.82 -22.63 -17.75
C SER A 326 5.05 -21.96 -17.12
N ARG A 327 4.86 -20.70 -16.62
CA ARG A 327 5.94 -19.96 -15.94
C ARG A 327 6.32 -20.54 -14.59
N LEU A 328 5.45 -21.32 -13.97
CA LEU A 328 5.78 -22.00 -12.72
C LEU A 328 6.91 -23.01 -12.96
N LEU A 329 6.84 -23.76 -14.05
CA LEU A 329 7.87 -24.75 -14.39
C LEU A 329 9.21 -24.09 -14.76
N THR A 330 9.20 -23.07 -15.62
CA THR A 330 10.41 -22.32 -15.97
C THR A 330 11.03 -21.63 -14.77
N GLY A 331 10.21 -21.09 -13.86
CA GLY A 331 10.65 -20.53 -12.59
C GLY A 331 11.27 -21.56 -11.67
N LEU A 332 10.69 -22.77 -11.58
CA LEU A 332 11.23 -23.86 -10.79
C LEU A 332 12.63 -24.26 -11.29
N ILE A 333 12.80 -24.44 -12.60
CA ILE A 333 14.10 -24.77 -13.21
C ILE A 333 15.13 -23.66 -12.93
N SER A 334 14.74 -22.40 -13.12
CA SER A 334 15.60 -21.26 -12.79
C SER A 334 16.01 -21.25 -11.32
N PHE A 335 15.07 -21.53 -10.42
CA PHE A 335 15.33 -21.61 -8.97
C PHE A 335 16.29 -22.71 -8.61
N TYR A 336 16.17 -23.91 -9.23
CA TYR A 336 17.11 -25.01 -9.06
C TYR A 336 18.52 -24.61 -9.49
N ALA A 337 18.66 -23.95 -10.64
CA ALA A 337 19.97 -23.48 -11.13
C ALA A 337 20.61 -22.47 -10.16
N VAL A 338 19.84 -21.50 -9.68
CA VAL A 338 20.30 -20.51 -8.69
C VAL A 338 20.75 -21.19 -7.40
N CYS A 339 19.95 -22.12 -6.86
CA CYS A 339 20.27 -22.84 -5.63
C CYS A 339 21.49 -23.76 -5.79
N GLY A 340 21.68 -24.35 -6.97
CA GLY A 340 22.87 -25.15 -7.26
C GLY A 340 24.16 -24.34 -7.17
N VAL A 341 24.18 -23.13 -7.76
CA VAL A 341 25.31 -22.20 -7.63
C VAL A 341 25.52 -21.76 -6.18
N GLY A 342 24.43 -21.46 -5.46
CA GLY A 342 24.49 -21.11 -4.04
C GLY A 342 25.05 -22.23 -3.17
N ALA A 343 24.71 -23.49 -3.48
CA ALA A 343 25.27 -24.65 -2.78
C ALA A 343 26.78 -24.81 -3.03
N ALA A 344 27.22 -24.62 -4.26
CA ALA A 344 28.64 -24.63 -4.60
C ALA A 344 29.43 -23.52 -3.88
N ALA A 345 28.85 -22.30 -3.83
CA ALA A 345 29.43 -21.17 -3.10
C ALA A 345 29.51 -21.45 -1.59
N ASN A 346 28.47 -22.06 -0.99
CA ASN A 346 28.45 -22.46 0.41
C ASN A 346 29.63 -23.39 0.73
N VAL A 347 29.78 -24.48 -0.05
CA VAL A 347 30.85 -25.45 0.15
C VAL A 347 32.23 -24.80 -0.04
N GLY A 348 32.40 -23.95 -1.06
CA GLY A 348 33.66 -23.26 -1.33
C GLY A 348 34.09 -22.33 -0.19
N VAL A 349 33.16 -21.49 0.31
CA VAL A 349 33.43 -20.56 1.43
C VAL A 349 33.70 -21.32 2.72
N ALA A 350 32.88 -22.34 3.02
CA ALA A 350 33.07 -23.14 4.24
C ALA A 350 34.41 -23.89 4.24
N ALA A 351 34.79 -24.50 3.11
CA ALA A 351 36.06 -25.20 2.95
C ALA A 351 37.25 -24.24 3.11
N HIS A 352 37.18 -23.05 2.49
CA HIS A 352 38.23 -22.04 2.58
C HIS A 352 38.48 -21.59 4.01
N LEU A 353 37.39 -21.25 4.73
CA LEU A 353 37.47 -20.80 6.14
C LEU A 353 37.94 -21.91 7.07
N PHE A 354 37.48 -23.15 6.84
CA PHE A 354 37.89 -24.29 7.65
C PHE A 354 39.38 -24.61 7.43
N GLY A 355 39.87 -24.53 6.19
CA GLY A 355 41.29 -24.67 5.84
C GLY A 355 42.17 -23.57 6.45
N GLY A 356 41.63 -22.39 6.75
CA GLY A 356 42.27 -21.29 7.46
C GLY A 356 42.23 -21.40 9.01
N HIS A 357 42.00 -22.60 9.55
CA HIS A 357 41.95 -22.90 11.01
C HIS A 357 40.81 -22.21 11.79
N HIS A 358 39.75 -21.76 11.11
CA HIS A 358 38.54 -21.31 11.78
C HIS A 358 37.71 -22.50 12.28
N SER A 359 36.88 -22.24 13.33
CA SER A 359 36.00 -23.27 13.87
C SER A 359 34.99 -23.77 12.80
N TRP A 360 34.74 -25.07 12.77
CA TRP A 360 33.83 -25.70 11.78
C TRP A 360 32.44 -25.08 11.74
N TRP A 361 31.90 -24.67 12.90
CA TRP A 361 30.57 -24.05 12.96
C TRP A 361 30.58 -22.64 12.36
N LEU A 362 31.66 -21.86 12.53
CA LEU A 362 31.80 -20.53 11.94
C LEU A 362 31.94 -20.63 10.41
N ALA A 363 32.75 -21.57 9.92
CA ALA A 363 32.91 -21.85 8.51
C ALA A 363 31.58 -22.25 7.85
N GLY A 364 30.82 -23.15 8.51
CA GLY A 364 29.48 -23.57 8.05
C GLY A 364 28.47 -22.43 8.03
N LEU A 365 28.44 -21.59 9.08
CA LEU A 365 27.54 -20.44 9.16
C LEU A 365 27.84 -19.39 8.07
N ALA A 366 29.12 -19.10 7.83
CA ALA A 366 29.55 -18.17 6.79
C ALA A 366 29.15 -18.66 5.39
N GLY A 367 29.37 -19.94 5.08
CA GLY A 367 28.94 -20.55 3.82
C GLY A 367 27.42 -20.49 3.63
N ALA A 368 26.67 -20.81 4.70
CA ALA A 368 25.20 -20.72 4.66
C ALA A 368 24.71 -19.28 4.45
N ALA A 369 25.33 -18.29 5.09
CA ALA A 369 25.00 -16.88 4.91
C ALA A 369 25.24 -16.42 3.46
N VAL A 370 26.39 -16.75 2.87
CA VAL A 370 26.71 -16.44 1.47
C VAL A 370 25.71 -17.09 0.53
N SER A 371 25.37 -18.36 0.75
CA SER A 371 24.37 -19.08 -0.05
C SER A 371 22.98 -18.44 0.06
N ALA A 372 22.56 -18.05 1.26
CA ALA A 372 21.25 -17.41 1.48
C ALA A 372 21.16 -16.06 0.75
N VAL A 373 22.20 -15.22 0.85
CA VAL A 373 22.26 -13.92 0.16
C VAL A 373 22.26 -14.13 -1.36
N TRP A 374 23.08 -15.05 -1.87
CA TRP A 374 23.12 -15.40 -3.28
C TRP A 374 21.76 -15.88 -3.79
N ASN A 375 21.17 -16.87 -3.13
CA ASN A 375 19.91 -17.47 -3.52
C ASN A 375 18.77 -16.42 -3.53
N TYR A 376 18.72 -15.55 -2.53
CA TYR A 376 17.75 -14.46 -2.50
C TYR A 376 17.96 -13.46 -3.64
N ALA A 377 19.18 -12.94 -3.81
CA ALA A 377 19.47 -11.92 -4.81
C ALA A 377 19.22 -12.45 -6.23
N MET A 378 19.76 -13.61 -6.56
CA MET A 378 19.65 -14.20 -7.91
C MET A 378 18.22 -14.67 -8.20
N SER A 379 17.51 -15.23 -7.22
CA SER A 379 16.10 -15.58 -7.39
C SER A 379 15.23 -14.35 -7.64
N SER A 380 15.52 -13.22 -6.98
CA SER A 380 14.80 -11.96 -7.19
C SER A 380 15.00 -11.41 -8.61
N ILE A 381 16.16 -11.62 -9.22
CA ILE A 381 16.54 -11.11 -10.54
C ILE A 381 16.08 -12.06 -11.65
N PHE A 382 16.29 -13.36 -11.50
CA PHE A 382 16.10 -14.34 -12.58
C PHE A 382 14.77 -15.08 -12.48
N THR A 383 14.41 -15.56 -11.28
CA THR A 383 13.21 -16.39 -11.08
C THR A 383 11.95 -15.52 -10.97
N TRP A 384 11.97 -14.48 -10.10
CA TRP A 384 10.85 -13.56 -9.88
C TRP A 384 11.14 -12.15 -10.40
N ARG A 385 11.51 -12.05 -11.67
CA ARG A 385 11.84 -10.79 -12.33
C ARG A 385 10.65 -9.80 -12.27
N ALA A 386 10.92 -8.56 -11.87
CA ALA A 386 9.94 -7.48 -11.99
C ALA A 386 9.59 -7.25 -13.47
N ARG A 387 8.29 -7.20 -13.78
CA ARG A 387 7.85 -6.79 -15.13
C ARG A 387 7.81 -5.29 -15.17
N PRO A 388 8.28 -4.66 -16.27
CA PRO A 388 7.86 -3.30 -16.56
C PRO A 388 6.33 -3.29 -16.65
N ALA A 389 5.69 -2.27 -16.07
CA ALA A 389 4.27 -2.05 -16.26
C ALA A 389 3.98 -2.08 -17.77
N PRO A 390 2.88 -2.72 -18.22
CA PRO A 390 2.50 -2.62 -19.62
C PRO A 390 2.40 -1.13 -19.95
N VAL A 391 3.22 -0.67 -20.90
CA VAL A 391 3.04 0.65 -21.50
C VAL A 391 1.62 0.59 -22.06
N SER A 392 0.72 1.39 -21.48
CA SER A 392 -0.65 1.57 -21.98
C SER A 392 -0.54 1.73 -23.49
N ALA A 393 -1.13 0.82 -24.24
CA ALA A 393 -1.21 0.93 -25.68
C ALA A 393 -1.69 2.34 -25.97
N SER A 394 -0.90 3.10 -26.73
CA SER A 394 -1.24 4.43 -27.21
C SER A 394 -2.71 4.42 -27.60
N VAL A 395 -3.49 5.31 -27.01
CA VAL A 395 -4.85 5.62 -27.46
C VAL A 395 -4.76 5.74 -28.99
N PRO A 396 -5.50 4.96 -29.77
CA PRO A 396 -5.48 5.13 -31.22
C PRO A 396 -5.82 6.59 -31.49
N ALA A 397 -4.97 7.25 -32.29
CA ALA A 397 -5.20 8.61 -32.71
C ALA A 397 -6.60 8.72 -33.20
N THR A 398 -7.42 9.51 -32.54
CA THR A 398 -8.80 9.77 -32.87
C THR A 398 -8.81 10.20 -34.33
N GLU A 399 -9.53 9.44 -35.16
CA GLU A 399 -9.85 9.69 -36.53
C GLU A 399 -10.11 11.19 -36.75
N GLN A 400 -9.34 11.80 -37.61
CA GLN A 400 -9.44 13.22 -37.93
C GLN A 400 -10.88 13.52 -38.26
N ALA A 401 -11.48 14.46 -37.53
CA ALA A 401 -12.80 15.00 -37.88
C ALA A 401 -12.80 15.48 -39.35
N PRO A 402 -13.85 15.21 -40.13
CA PRO A 402 -13.91 15.63 -41.52
C PRO A 402 -13.85 17.15 -41.58
N ALA A 403 -13.05 17.64 -42.50
CA ALA A 403 -12.87 19.06 -42.79
C ALA A 403 -14.24 19.74 -42.99
N HIS A 404 -14.45 20.82 -42.27
CA HIS A 404 -15.65 21.66 -42.41
C HIS A 404 -15.87 22.04 -43.86
N GLY A 405 -16.98 21.56 -44.41
CA GLY A 405 -17.52 21.96 -45.69
C GLY A 405 -17.84 23.45 -45.71
N ALA A 406 -17.55 24.07 -46.85
CA ALA A 406 -17.74 25.48 -47.14
C ALA A 406 -19.15 25.98 -46.81
N LEU A 407 -19.24 27.12 -46.14
CA LEU A 407 -20.49 27.87 -45.97
C LEU A 407 -21.03 28.32 -47.33
N PRO A 408 -22.35 28.20 -47.62
CA PRO A 408 -22.94 28.79 -48.79
C PRO A 408 -23.00 30.33 -48.68
N ARG A 409 -22.47 31.02 -49.69
CA ARG A 409 -22.66 32.46 -49.91
C ARG A 409 -24.12 32.72 -50.34
N GLY A 410 -24.74 33.69 -49.72
CA GLY A 410 -25.88 34.37 -50.27
C GLY A 410 -27.04 34.60 -49.36
N TYR A 411 -27.03 35.74 -48.66
CA TYR A 411 -28.27 36.48 -48.43
C TYR A 411 -27.91 37.98 -48.39
N ALA A 412 -28.39 38.72 -49.41
CA ALA A 412 -28.34 40.17 -49.45
C ALA A 412 -29.59 40.73 -48.75
N PRO A 413 -29.49 41.90 -48.13
CA PRO A 413 -30.65 42.51 -47.45
C PRO A 413 -31.49 43.32 -48.42
N ASN A 414 -32.78 43.26 -48.27
CA ASN A 414 -33.70 44.35 -48.54
C ASN A 414 -34.24 44.90 -47.22
#